data_e8d81bb44240dbf887d501ced3b55cb2
#
_entry.id   e8d81bb44240dbf887d501ced3b55cb2
#
_cell.length_a   1.000
_cell.length_b   1.000
_cell.length_c   1.000
_cell.angle_alpha   90.00
_cell.angle_beta   90.00
_cell.angle_gamma   90.00
#
_symmetry.space_group_name_H-M   'P 1'
#
loop_
_entity.id
_entity.type
_entity.pdbx_description
1 polymer ?
#
loop_
_entity_poly.entity_id
_entity_poly.type
_entity_poly.pdbx_seq_one_letter_code
_entity_poly.pdbx_strand_id
1 'polypeptide(L)'
;MDNVSDKKLSQSYEAGFTTNVESETLPPGLDEEIVRKISQIKNEPEWLLNFRLKAYNRWKVLKKPDWANLQIEPIDYQSISYYSAPKKGPASYDEVDPEIKKDFERLGIPLNERAALAGVAVDAVFDSVSVATTFKKDLEKKGIIFCSFSEAVQNHPDLVKKYLGSVIPISDHSFAALNSAVFTDGSFVYIPPNTRCPMELSTYFRINAANIGQFERTLIIADKGSYVSYLEGCTAPMRDENQLHAANVELVALDDAEIKYSTIQNWYPGDSETGKGGIYNFVTKRGKCMGRNSKITWTQFETGSRLTWKYPSCVLIGDNSIGEFYSVALTNGMQQADTGTKMIHIGKNTKSTIISKGISAGKSHNTYRGMVKIMPRADNAANFTQCDSLMMGSKCAASTVPIITNRNKTSTVNHEATTSKLDEEQLFYAMQRGINQEDSVNMIVSGFCKDVFQKLPLEFAVEANKLLEVSMEGSVG
;
A
#
# COMPACT_ATOMS: atom_id res chain seq x y z
N MET A 1 33.24 -3.87 -19.55
CA MET A 1 32.81 -4.68 -18.38
C MET A 1 31.44 -4.29 -17.89
N ASP A 2 30.68 -3.51 -18.68
CA ASP A 2 29.47 -2.78 -18.20
C ASP A 2 28.12 -3.47 -18.50
N ASN A 3 28.14 -4.66 -19.11
CA ASN A 3 26.89 -5.37 -19.49
C ASN A 3 26.50 -6.54 -18.56
N VAL A 4 27.23 -6.79 -17.50
CA VAL A 4 26.99 -7.94 -16.61
C VAL A 4 26.17 -7.52 -15.39
N SER A 5 26.33 -6.27 -14.90
CA SER A 5 25.59 -5.75 -13.75
C SER A 5 24.11 -5.47 -14.08
N ASP A 6 23.83 -4.91 -15.26
CA ASP A 6 22.46 -4.62 -15.71
C ASP A 6 21.62 -5.88 -15.96
N LYS A 7 22.25 -6.94 -16.50
CA LYS A 7 21.59 -8.23 -16.65
C LYS A 7 21.30 -8.92 -15.31
N LYS A 8 22.13 -8.71 -14.28
CA LYS A 8 21.89 -9.31 -12.94
C LYS A 8 20.76 -8.62 -12.19
N LEU A 9 20.66 -7.27 -12.23
CA LEU A 9 19.55 -6.53 -11.63
C LEU A 9 18.21 -6.83 -12.30
N SER A 10 18.18 -6.99 -13.63
CA SER A 10 16.96 -7.42 -14.35
C SER A 10 16.60 -8.89 -14.10
N GLN A 11 17.56 -9.74 -13.75
CA GLN A 11 17.31 -11.13 -13.36
C GLN A 11 16.78 -11.29 -11.92
N SER A 12 16.97 -10.29 -11.05
CA SER A 12 16.51 -10.34 -9.65
C SER A 12 15.04 -9.95 -9.44
N TYR A 13 14.42 -9.20 -10.38
CA TYR A 13 13.00 -8.84 -10.27
C TYR A 13 12.11 -9.94 -10.88
N GLU A 14 11.81 -10.97 -10.08
CA GLU A 14 11.04 -12.15 -10.49
C GLU A 14 9.63 -11.82 -11.00
N ALA A 15 9.03 -10.72 -10.54
CA ALA A 15 7.70 -10.25 -10.97
C ALA A 15 7.70 -9.44 -12.29
N GLY A 16 8.87 -9.24 -12.92
CA GLY A 16 9.05 -8.39 -14.11
C GLY A 16 8.50 -8.93 -15.43
N PHE A 17 7.90 -10.12 -15.46
CA PHE A 17 7.31 -10.71 -16.67
C PHE A 17 5.97 -10.06 -17.05
N THR A 18 5.56 -10.23 -18.31
CA THR A 18 4.24 -9.81 -18.83
C THR A 18 3.40 -11.03 -19.18
N THR A 19 2.09 -10.93 -18.94
CA THR A 19 1.10 -11.96 -19.29
C THR A 19 0.54 -11.70 -20.68
N ASN A 20 0.53 -12.70 -21.55
CA ASN A 20 -0.03 -12.56 -22.89
C ASN A 20 -1.54 -12.89 -22.89
N VAL A 21 -2.36 -11.91 -22.50
CA VAL A 21 -3.82 -12.04 -22.44
C VAL A 21 -4.46 -10.94 -23.29
N GLU A 22 -5.45 -11.31 -24.11
CA GLU A 22 -6.24 -10.32 -24.83
C GLU A 22 -7.05 -9.47 -23.87
N SER A 23 -6.78 -8.18 -23.86
CA SER A 23 -7.47 -7.21 -23.00
C SER A 23 -8.24 -6.18 -23.81
N GLU A 24 -9.36 -5.75 -23.27
CA GLU A 24 -10.09 -4.57 -23.73
C GLU A 24 -9.61 -3.36 -22.92
N THR A 25 -9.01 -2.39 -23.61
CA THR A 25 -8.43 -1.20 -23.00
C THR A 25 -9.11 0.05 -23.56
N LEU A 26 -9.54 0.96 -22.67
CA LEU A 26 -10.07 2.26 -23.11
C LEU A 26 -8.95 3.10 -23.73
N PRO A 27 -9.28 3.99 -24.71
CA PRO A 27 -8.28 4.89 -25.27
C PRO A 27 -7.64 5.77 -24.18
N PRO A 28 -6.39 6.19 -24.36
CA PRO A 28 -5.74 7.14 -23.47
C PRO A 28 -6.51 8.47 -23.40
N GLY A 29 -6.36 9.13 -22.27
CA GLY A 29 -6.95 10.44 -21.99
C GLY A 29 -7.93 10.41 -20.82
N LEU A 30 -8.04 11.55 -20.13
CA LEU A 30 -8.95 11.72 -18.99
C LEU A 30 -9.88 12.90 -19.24
N ASP A 31 -11.12 12.56 -19.49
CA ASP A 31 -12.24 13.51 -19.59
C ASP A 31 -13.48 12.96 -18.90
N GLU A 32 -14.58 13.67 -18.97
CA GLU A 32 -15.85 13.25 -18.38
C GLU A 32 -16.44 12.03 -19.10
N GLU A 33 -16.18 11.87 -20.39
CA GLU A 33 -16.67 10.74 -21.19
C GLU A 33 -16.00 9.44 -20.74
N ILE A 34 -14.69 9.44 -20.50
CA ILE A 34 -13.96 8.28 -19.95
C ILE A 34 -14.51 7.90 -18.58
N VAL A 35 -14.76 8.87 -17.69
CA VAL A 35 -15.37 8.58 -16.36
C VAL A 35 -16.75 7.93 -16.53
N ARG A 36 -17.59 8.39 -17.44
CA ARG A 36 -18.89 7.79 -17.74
C ARG A 36 -18.76 6.39 -18.35
N LYS A 37 -17.79 6.16 -19.25
CA LYS A 37 -17.52 4.85 -19.84
C LYS A 37 -17.10 3.82 -18.80
N ILE A 38 -16.20 4.17 -17.87
CA ILE A 38 -15.82 3.29 -16.76
C ILE A 38 -17.05 2.86 -15.96
N SER A 39 -17.89 3.82 -15.57
CA SER A 39 -19.12 3.55 -14.82
C SER A 39 -20.13 2.69 -15.60
N GLN A 40 -20.25 2.90 -16.90
CA GLN A 40 -21.11 2.11 -17.79
C GLN A 40 -20.61 0.65 -17.92
N ILE A 41 -19.31 0.45 -18.17
CA ILE A 41 -18.70 -0.89 -18.28
C ILE A 41 -18.93 -1.69 -17.00
N LYS A 42 -18.84 -1.03 -15.84
CA LYS A 42 -19.04 -1.65 -14.52
C LYS A 42 -20.52 -1.73 -14.10
N ASN A 43 -21.45 -1.31 -14.93
CA ASN A 43 -22.89 -1.26 -14.63
C ASN A 43 -23.20 -0.56 -13.30
N GLU A 44 -22.52 0.53 -13.01
CA GLU A 44 -22.65 1.23 -11.74
C GLU A 44 -23.97 1.97 -11.60
N PRO A 45 -24.55 2.03 -10.38
CA PRO A 45 -25.74 2.83 -10.14
C PRO A 45 -25.44 4.34 -10.25
N GLU A 46 -26.47 5.13 -10.58
CA GLU A 46 -26.36 6.57 -10.81
C GLU A 46 -25.68 7.33 -9.66
N TRP A 47 -25.91 6.93 -8.42
CA TRP A 47 -25.28 7.59 -7.27
C TRP A 47 -23.76 7.48 -7.29
N LEU A 48 -23.20 6.35 -7.78
CA LEU A 48 -21.76 6.16 -7.88
C LEU A 48 -21.18 6.94 -9.06
N LEU A 49 -21.85 6.96 -10.20
CA LEU A 49 -21.49 7.84 -11.31
C LEU A 49 -21.44 9.31 -10.85
N ASN A 50 -22.45 9.76 -10.11
CA ASN A 50 -22.48 11.12 -9.57
C ASN A 50 -21.32 11.41 -8.60
N PHE A 51 -20.91 10.42 -7.78
CA PHE A 51 -19.71 10.51 -6.93
C PHE A 51 -18.44 10.67 -7.78
N ARG A 52 -18.27 9.86 -8.83
CA ARG A 52 -17.13 9.94 -9.76
C ARG A 52 -17.04 11.29 -10.45
N LEU A 53 -18.13 11.78 -10.98
CA LEU A 53 -18.19 13.09 -11.69
C LEU A 53 -17.88 14.25 -10.74
N LYS A 54 -18.36 14.22 -9.50
CA LYS A 54 -17.98 15.19 -8.46
C LYS A 54 -16.49 15.14 -8.17
N ALA A 55 -15.91 13.93 -8.07
CA ALA A 55 -14.49 13.73 -7.83
C ALA A 55 -13.64 14.24 -9.02
N TYR A 56 -14.04 13.95 -10.26
CA TYR A 56 -13.39 14.43 -11.46
C TYR A 56 -13.38 15.97 -11.53
N ASN A 57 -14.54 16.60 -11.29
CA ASN A 57 -14.64 18.06 -11.25
C ASN A 57 -13.79 18.66 -10.13
N ARG A 58 -13.68 17.98 -8.99
CA ARG A 58 -12.81 18.40 -7.90
C ARG A 58 -11.34 18.28 -8.28
N TRP A 59 -10.95 17.17 -8.91
CA TRP A 59 -9.58 16.93 -9.38
C TRP A 59 -9.09 18.03 -10.32
N LYS A 60 -9.91 18.49 -11.27
CA LYS A 60 -9.55 19.55 -12.22
C LYS A 60 -9.11 20.88 -11.56
N VAL A 61 -9.60 21.15 -10.35
CA VAL A 61 -9.30 22.41 -9.64
C VAL A 61 -8.31 22.26 -8.49
N LEU A 62 -8.00 21.02 -8.07
CA LEU A 62 -7.04 20.77 -7.02
C LEU A 62 -5.62 20.89 -7.55
N LYS A 63 -4.79 21.66 -6.86
CA LYS A 63 -3.36 21.69 -7.11
C LYS A 63 -2.71 20.36 -6.67
N LYS A 64 -1.74 19.91 -7.44
CA LYS A 64 -0.87 18.79 -7.03
C LYS A 64 -0.14 19.17 -5.75
N PRO A 65 -0.01 18.28 -4.76
CA PRO A 65 0.82 18.52 -3.58
C PRO A 65 2.29 18.75 -3.99
N ASP A 66 2.88 19.82 -3.48
CA ASP A 66 4.25 20.27 -3.77
C ASP A 66 5.20 20.20 -2.56
N TRP A 67 4.68 19.75 -1.41
CA TRP A 67 5.40 19.71 -0.14
C TRP A 67 6.22 18.43 0.07
N ALA A 68 6.03 17.39 -0.73
CA ALA A 68 6.78 16.15 -0.63
C ALA A 68 8.22 16.35 -1.19
N ASN A 69 9.17 15.71 -0.55
CA ASN A 69 10.57 15.76 -0.98
C ASN A 69 10.83 14.74 -2.10
N LEU A 70 10.09 14.91 -3.20
CA LEU A 70 10.12 14.05 -4.38
C LEU A 70 10.27 14.92 -5.63
N GLN A 71 11.17 14.52 -6.50
CA GLN A 71 11.30 15.11 -7.83
C GLN A 71 10.33 14.40 -8.78
N ILE A 72 9.09 14.89 -8.82
CA ILE A 72 8.04 14.30 -9.66
C ILE A 72 8.05 15.00 -11.01
N GLU A 73 8.44 14.29 -12.06
CA GLU A 73 8.31 14.77 -13.44
C GLU A 73 6.83 15.04 -13.77
N PRO A 74 6.53 15.97 -14.69
CA PRO A 74 5.16 16.21 -15.12
C PRO A 74 4.49 14.92 -15.61
N ILE A 75 3.37 14.57 -14.99
CA ILE A 75 2.57 13.40 -15.40
C ILE A 75 1.63 13.86 -16.51
N ASP A 76 1.76 13.25 -17.69
CA ASP A 76 0.81 13.45 -18.78
C ASP A 76 -0.42 12.54 -18.60
N TYR A 77 -1.46 13.08 -17.97
CA TYR A 77 -2.72 12.37 -17.73
C TYR A 77 -3.47 12.05 -19.02
N GLN A 78 -3.09 12.65 -20.16
CA GLN A 78 -3.74 12.39 -21.44
C GLN A 78 -3.10 11.22 -22.22
N SER A 79 -1.91 10.80 -21.83
CA SER A 79 -1.23 9.62 -22.39
C SER A 79 -1.58 8.31 -21.68
N ILE A 80 -2.28 8.36 -20.54
CA ILE A 80 -2.61 7.20 -19.70
C ILE A 80 -4.00 6.67 -20.08
N SER A 81 -4.14 5.33 -20.19
CA SER A 81 -5.43 4.66 -20.18
C SER A 81 -5.89 4.40 -18.74
N TYR A 82 -7.17 4.56 -18.47
CA TYR A 82 -7.77 4.47 -17.13
C TYR A 82 -8.56 3.19 -16.90
N TYR A 83 -8.60 2.29 -17.87
CA TYR A 83 -9.26 1.00 -17.74
C TYR A 83 -8.66 -0.01 -18.71
N SER A 84 -8.34 -1.20 -18.22
CA SER A 84 -8.00 -2.38 -19.01
C SER A 84 -8.51 -3.63 -18.29
N ALA A 85 -9.11 -4.53 -19.00
CA ALA A 85 -9.58 -5.80 -18.45
C ALA A 85 -9.41 -6.92 -19.48
N PRO A 86 -9.17 -8.18 -19.06
CA PRO A 86 -9.25 -9.33 -19.95
C PRO A 86 -10.61 -9.37 -20.67
N LYS A 87 -10.64 -9.65 -21.97
CA LYS A 87 -11.90 -9.69 -22.77
C LYS A 87 -12.93 -10.68 -22.22
N LYS A 88 -12.48 -11.75 -21.59
CA LYS A 88 -13.34 -12.71 -20.89
C LYS A 88 -13.13 -12.53 -19.40
N GLY A 89 -13.99 -11.77 -18.75
CA GLY A 89 -14.07 -11.74 -17.30
C GLY A 89 -14.59 -13.07 -16.78
N PRO A 90 -13.92 -13.72 -15.80
CA PRO A 90 -14.38 -14.98 -15.26
C PRO A 90 -15.58 -14.79 -14.33
N ALA A 91 -16.61 -15.65 -14.47
CA ALA A 91 -17.68 -15.76 -13.48
C ALA A 91 -17.30 -16.72 -12.32
N SER A 92 -16.25 -17.53 -12.52
CA SER A 92 -15.74 -18.48 -11.52
C SER A 92 -14.25 -18.74 -11.72
N TYR A 93 -13.58 -19.32 -10.69
CA TYR A 93 -12.16 -19.72 -10.79
C TYR A 93 -11.88 -20.60 -12.03
N ASP A 94 -12.78 -21.52 -12.36
CA ASP A 94 -12.56 -22.45 -13.47
C ASP A 94 -12.52 -21.74 -14.84
N GLU A 95 -13.15 -20.58 -14.95
CA GLU A 95 -13.22 -19.75 -16.15
C GLU A 95 -12.06 -18.74 -16.26
N VAL A 96 -11.26 -18.56 -15.21
CA VAL A 96 -10.07 -17.69 -15.25
C VAL A 96 -9.11 -18.17 -16.33
N ASP A 97 -8.59 -17.25 -17.13
CA ASP A 97 -7.62 -17.55 -18.19
C ASP A 97 -6.43 -18.34 -17.63
N PRO A 98 -6.04 -19.47 -18.27
CA PRO A 98 -4.93 -20.31 -17.79
C PRO A 98 -3.60 -19.57 -17.62
N GLU A 99 -3.31 -18.59 -18.47
CA GLU A 99 -2.08 -17.79 -18.35
C GLU A 99 -2.13 -16.89 -17.10
N ILE A 100 -3.29 -16.33 -16.78
CA ILE A 100 -3.46 -15.56 -15.52
C ILE A 100 -3.28 -16.48 -14.31
N LYS A 101 -3.88 -17.69 -14.32
CA LYS A 101 -3.68 -18.68 -13.23
C LYS A 101 -2.22 -19.00 -13.03
N LYS A 102 -1.50 -19.30 -14.11
CA LYS A 102 -0.07 -19.64 -14.10
C LYS A 102 0.78 -18.48 -13.55
N ASP A 103 0.43 -17.23 -13.87
CA ASP A 103 1.15 -16.07 -13.39
C ASP A 103 0.98 -15.88 -11.88
N PHE A 104 -0.24 -16.01 -11.36
CA PHE A 104 -0.45 -15.94 -9.91
C PHE A 104 0.23 -17.11 -9.20
N GLU A 105 0.25 -18.30 -9.76
CA GLU A 105 1.02 -19.44 -9.22
C GLU A 105 2.53 -19.15 -9.21
N ARG A 106 3.06 -18.56 -10.28
CA ARG A 106 4.47 -18.12 -10.34
C ARG A 106 4.83 -17.07 -9.32
N LEU A 107 3.87 -16.20 -8.97
CA LEU A 107 4.01 -15.19 -7.91
C LEU A 107 3.82 -15.79 -6.50
N GLY A 108 3.56 -17.10 -6.39
CA GLY A 108 3.33 -17.77 -5.11
C GLY A 108 1.93 -17.52 -4.53
N ILE A 109 0.98 -17.05 -5.35
CA ILE A 109 -0.38 -16.69 -4.94
C ILE A 109 -1.36 -17.78 -5.38
N PRO A 110 -1.75 -18.69 -4.49
CA PRO A 110 -2.67 -19.77 -4.84
C PRO A 110 -4.10 -19.22 -5.02
N LEU A 111 -4.63 -19.30 -6.24
CA LEU A 111 -6.03 -18.97 -6.54
C LEU A 111 -6.99 -20.14 -6.25
N ASN A 112 -6.47 -21.31 -5.91
CA ASN A 112 -7.24 -22.51 -5.64
C ASN A 112 -7.32 -22.75 -4.12
N GLU A 113 -8.53 -22.86 -3.57
CA GLU A 113 -8.76 -23.11 -2.13
C GLU A 113 -8.05 -24.37 -1.61
N ARG A 114 -7.83 -25.37 -2.46
CA ARG A 114 -7.12 -26.61 -2.08
C ARG A 114 -5.60 -26.42 -1.99
N ALA A 115 -5.06 -25.49 -2.76
CA ALA A 115 -3.64 -25.15 -2.76
C ALA A 115 -3.32 -23.99 -1.80
N ALA A 116 -4.35 -23.25 -1.36
CA ALA A 116 -4.18 -22.21 -0.34
C ALA A 116 -3.72 -22.88 0.96
N LEU A 117 -2.52 -22.58 1.39
CA LEU A 117 -2.02 -22.95 2.71
C LEU A 117 -3.03 -22.48 3.75
N ALA A 118 -3.42 -23.36 4.67
CA ALA A 118 -4.50 -23.17 5.60
C ALA A 118 -4.44 -21.80 6.30
N GLY A 119 -5.47 -20.97 6.09
CA GLY A 119 -5.66 -19.78 6.89
C GLY A 119 -5.66 -18.43 6.16
N VAL A 120 -5.56 -18.37 4.83
CA VAL A 120 -5.62 -17.11 4.07
C VAL A 120 -6.68 -17.17 2.98
N ALA A 121 -7.63 -16.21 2.98
CA ALA A 121 -8.54 -15.98 1.86
C ALA A 121 -7.93 -14.92 0.93
N VAL A 122 -7.89 -15.19 -0.37
CA VAL A 122 -7.24 -14.34 -1.37
C VAL A 122 -8.27 -13.81 -2.37
N ASP A 123 -8.21 -12.50 -2.65
CA ASP A 123 -8.82 -11.85 -3.81
C ASP A 123 -7.71 -11.42 -4.77
N ALA A 124 -7.77 -11.90 -6.02
CA ALA A 124 -6.76 -11.60 -7.03
C ALA A 124 -7.32 -10.60 -8.03
N VAL A 125 -6.63 -9.47 -8.16
CA VAL A 125 -6.98 -8.39 -9.09
C VAL A 125 -5.94 -8.31 -10.20
N PHE A 126 -6.40 -8.39 -11.44
CA PHE A 126 -5.58 -8.29 -12.64
C PHE A 126 -6.01 -7.06 -13.45
N ASP A 127 -5.10 -6.09 -13.59
CA ASP A 127 -5.40 -4.76 -14.13
C ASP A 127 -6.62 -4.10 -13.44
N SER A 128 -7.74 -3.98 -14.12
CA SER A 128 -8.93 -3.25 -13.66
C SER A 128 -10.05 -4.13 -13.09
N VAL A 129 -9.82 -5.44 -12.92
CA VAL A 129 -10.89 -6.37 -12.50
C VAL A 129 -10.40 -7.43 -11.51
N SER A 130 -11.25 -7.79 -10.55
CA SER A 130 -11.05 -8.99 -9.73
C SER A 130 -11.31 -10.23 -10.57
N VAL A 131 -10.38 -11.19 -10.53
CA VAL A 131 -10.45 -12.43 -11.34
C VAL A 131 -10.79 -13.65 -10.50
N ALA A 132 -10.53 -13.65 -9.20
CA ALA A 132 -10.89 -14.75 -8.29
C ALA A 132 -10.92 -14.31 -6.84
N THR A 133 -11.90 -14.79 -6.06
CA THR A 133 -11.94 -14.64 -4.59
C THR A 133 -12.14 -16.02 -3.96
N THR A 134 -11.20 -16.42 -3.07
CA THR A 134 -11.24 -17.73 -2.39
C THR A 134 -11.99 -17.65 -1.06
N PHE A 135 -12.47 -18.80 -0.55
CA PHE A 135 -13.17 -18.96 0.74
C PHE A 135 -14.40 -18.05 0.96
N LYS A 136 -14.92 -17.43 -0.09
CA LYS A 136 -16.03 -16.49 -0.03
C LYS A 136 -17.25 -17.09 0.69
N LYS A 137 -17.67 -18.31 0.31
CA LYS A 137 -18.83 -19.01 0.90
C LYS A 137 -18.67 -19.29 2.40
N ASP A 138 -17.45 -19.61 2.84
CA ASP A 138 -17.18 -19.91 4.26
C ASP A 138 -17.18 -18.64 5.12
N LEU A 139 -16.73 -17.52 4.56
CA LEU A 139 -16.83 -16.21 5.19
C LEU A 139 -18.29 -15.73 5.25
N GLU A 140 -19.05 -15.90 4.17
CA GLU A 140 -20.49 -15.54 4.11
C GLU A 140 -21.34 -16.29 5.16
N LYS A 141 -21.03 -17.56 5.47
CA LYS A 141 -21.69 -18.32 6.56
C LYS A 141 -21.55 -17.64 7.93
N LYS A 142 -20.51 -16.81 8.12
CA LYS A 142 -20.28 -16.01 9.33
C LYS A 142 -20.79 -14.57 9.20
N GLY A 143 -21.45 -14.24 8.08
CA GLY A 143 -21.91 -12.90 7.77
C GLY A 143 -20.79 -11.95 7.36
N ILE A 144 -19.56 -12.47 7.14
CA ILE A 144 -18.42 -11.68 6.68
C ILE A 144 -18.55 -11.47 5.17
N ILE A 145 -18.42 -10.22 4.73
CA ILE A 145 -18.37 -9.87 3.33
C ILE A 145 -16.91 -9.65 2.97
N PHE A 146 -16.42 -10.43 2.00
CA PHE A 146 -15.12 -10.23 1.35
C PHE A 146 -15.29 -10.46 -0.14
N CYS A 147 -15.24 -9.39 -0.91
CA CYS A 147 -15.48 -9.42 -2.35
C CYS A 147 -14.80 -8.22 -3.04
N SER A 148 -14.83 -8.22 -4.37
CA SER A 148 -14.39 -7.05 -5.13
C SER A 148 -15.25 -5.82 -4.82
N PHE A 149 -14.69 -4.64 -5.01
CA PHE A 149 -15.42 -3.39 -4.80
C PHE A 149 -16.61 -3.28 -5.77
N SER A 150 -16.41 -3.71 -7.01
CA SER A 150 -17.48 -3.74 -8.04
C SER A 150 -18.65 -4.61 -7.63
N GLU A 151 -18.37 -5.80 -7.08
CA GLU A 151 -19.41 -6.69 -6.56
C GLU A 151 -20.14 -6.07 -5.35
N ALA A 152 -19.40 -5.45 -4.44
CA ALA A 152 -20.00 -4.79 -3.27
C ALA A 152 -20.96 -3.67 -3.66
N VAL A 153 -20.66 -2.92 -4.72
CA VAL A 153 -21.54 -1.87 -5.26
C VAL A 153 -22.89 -2.44 -5.69
N GLN A 154 -22.90 -3.65 -6.26
CA GLN A 154 -24.12 -4.32 -6.73
C GLN A 154 -24.89 -4.98 -5.59
N ASN A 155 -24.19 -5.74 -4.74
CA ASN A 155 -24.81 -6.62 -3.76
C ASN A 155 -25.02 -5.97 -2.38
N HIS A 156 -24.20 -4.94 -2.04
CA HIS A 156 -24.20 -4.27 -0.74
C HIS A 156 -24.20 -2.73 -0.86
N PRO A 157 -25.05 -2.14 -1.74
CA PRO A 157 -25.01 -0.71 -2.07
C PRO A 157 -25.16 0.21 -0.87
N ASP A 158 -25.95 -0.17 0.12
CA ASP A 158 -26.19 0.66 1.31
C ASP A 158 -24.94 0.81 2.17
N LEU A 159 -24.17 -0.27 2.35
CA LEU A 159 -22.91 -0.24 3.07
C LEU A 159 -21.87 0.61 2.31
N VAL A 160 -21.73 0.37 1.01
CA VAL A 160 -20.82 1.14 0.18
C VAL A 160 -21.18 2.62 0.22
N LYS A 161 -22.43 2.96 -0.02
CA LYS A 161 -22.93 4.36 -0.03
C LYS A 161 -22.72 5.06 1.32
N LYS A 162 -22.86 4.33 2.44
CA LYS A 162 -22.65 4.87 3.78
C LYS A 162 -21.19 5.21 4.06
N TYR A 163 -20.26 4.38 3.61
CA TYR A 163 -18.87 4.48 4.04
C TYR A 163 -17.90 5.00 2.97
N LEU A 164 -18.18 4.83 1.67
CA LEU A 164 -17.34 5.33 0.58
C LEU A 164 -17.11 6.85 0.69
N GLY A 165 -15.86 7.26 0.71
CA GLY A 165 -15.48 8.68 0.83
C GLY A 165 -15.68 9.27 2.24
N SER A 166 -16.12 8.46 3.22
CA SER A 166 -16.32 8.91 4.60
C SER A 166 -15.01 9.15 5.34
N VAL A 167 -13.94 8.47 4.91
CA VAL A 167 -12.59 8.58 5.49
C VAL A 167 -11.66 9.36 4.58
N ILE A 168 -11.72 9.13 3.26
CA ILE A 168 -10.99 9.88 2.24
C ILE A 168 -12.00 10.71 1.43
N PRO A 169 -12.24 11.97 1.81
CA PRO A 169 -13.11 12.83 1.01
C PRO A 169 -12.46 13.16 -0.35
N ILE A 170 -13.28 13.41 -1.36
CA ILE A 170 -12.82 13.82 -2.71
C ILE A 170 -12.00 15.12 -2.71
N SER A 171 -11.95 15.83 -1.60
CA SER A 171 -11.19 17.06 -1.39
C SER A 171 -9.87 16.86 -0.62
N ASP A 172 -9.47 15.61 -0.30
CA ASP A 172 -8.24 15.34 0.48
C ASP A 172 -7.00 15.92 -0.27
N HIS A 173 -6.76 15.46 -1.49
CA HIS A 173 -5.74 16.00 -2.40
C HIS A 173 -5.97 15.47 -3.83
N SER A 174 -5.19 15.96 -4.81
CA SER A 174 -5.41 15.67 -6.24
C SER A 174 -5.38 14.17 -6.58
N PHE A 175 -4.44 13.38 -6.03
CA PHE A 175 -4.39 11.93 -6.31
C PHE A 175 -5.57 11.16 -5.70
N ALA A 176 -6.06 11.57 -4.51
CA ALA A 176 -7.26 10.97 -3.92
C ALA A 176 -8.52 11.31 -4.72
N ALA A 177 -8.61 12.53 -5.25
CA ALA A 177 -9.70 12.93 -6.15
C ALA A 177 -9.63 12.18 -7.49
N LEU A 178 -8.43 12.04 -8.08
CA LEU A 178 -8.21 11.26 -9.30
C LEU A 178 -8.67 9.82 -9.12
N ASN A 179 -8.17 9.14 -8.08
CA ASN A 179 -8.62 7.77 -7.77
C ASN A 179 -10.15 7.71 -7.63
N SER A 180 -10.76 8.65 -6.88
CA SER A 180 -12.22 8.67 -6.69
C SER A 180 -13.01 8.86 -7.97
N ALA A 181 -12.43 9.48 -9.00
CA ALA A 181 -13.04 9.62 -10.32
C ALA A 181 -12.93 8.36 -11.18
N VAL A 182 -11.79 7.66 -11.13
CA VAL A 182 -11.44 6.62 -12.11
C VAL A 182 -11.11 5.25 -11.52
N PHE A 183 -11.28 5.02 -10.20
CA PHE A 183 -10.99 3.71 -9.62
C PHE A 183 -11.76 2.61 -10.34
N THR A 184 -11.10 1.47 -10.54
CA THR A 184 -11.65 0.40 -11.37
C THR A 184 -12.12 -0.78 -10.55
N ASP A 185 -11.29 -1.26 -9.62
CA ASP A 185 -11.68 -2.28 -8.65
C ASP A 185 -10.83 -2.16 -7.38
N GLY A 186 -10.95 -3.12 -6.51
CA GLY A 186 -10.27 -3.21 -5.22
C GLY A 186 -11.09 -4.08 -4.29
N SER A 187 -10.83 -4.00 -2.99
CA SER A 187 -11.45 -4.87 -2.02
C SER A 187 -12.52 -4.18 -1.19
N PHE A 188 -13.60 -4.87 -0.96
CA PHE A 188 -14.61 -4.52 0.02
C PHE A 188 -14.67 -5.59 1.11
N VAL A 189 -14.52 -5.14 2.37
CA VAL A 189 -14.57 -6.02 3.54
C VAL A 189 -15.53 -5.44 4.58
N TYR A 190 -16.47 -6.25 5.03
CA TYR A 190 -17.31 -5.94 6.19
C TYR A 190 -17.29 -7.10 7.18
N ILE A 191 -16.92 -6.82 8.42
CA ILE A 191 -16.95 -7.79 9.51
C ILE A 191 -18.10 -7.43 10.43
N PRO A 192 -19.11 -8.32 10.59
CA PRO A 192 -20.28 -8.04 11.39
C PRO A 192 -19.98 -7.96 12.89
N PRO A 193 -20.90 -7.42 13.71
CA PRO A 193 -20.68 -7.23 15.13
C PRO A 193 -20.26 -8.51 15.86
N ASN A 194 -19.34 -8.38 16.81
CA ASN A 194 -18.84 -9.45 17.68
C ASN A 194 -18.26 -10.66 16.92
N THR A 195 -17.77 -10.43 15.70
CA THR A 195 -17.21 -11.47 14.84
C THR A 195 -15.70 -11.29 14.72
N ARG A 196 -14.95 -12.35 15.02
CA ARG A 196 -13.53 -12.43 14.70
C ARG A 196 -13.37 -13.13 13.36
N CYS A 197 -12.73 -12.48 12.38
CA CYS A 197 -12.43 -13.13 11.11
C CYS A 197 -11.56 -14.37 11.35
N PRO A 198 -11.97 -15.56 10.85
CA PRO A 198 -11.32 -16.82 11.19
C PRO A 198 -9.97 -17.01 10.49
N MET A 199 -9.67 -16.21 9.48
CA MET A 199 -8.48 -16.31 8.64
C MET A 199 -7.99 -14.93 8.25
N GLU A 200 -6.74 -14.84 7.79
CA GLU A 200 -6.21 -13.65 7.15
C GLU A 200 -6.95 -13.41 5.82
N LEU A 201 -7.27 -12.16 5.52
CA LEU A 201 -7.77 -11.77 4.21
C LEU A 201 -6.62 -11.14 3.42
N SER A 202 -6.51 -11.46 2.15
CA SER A 202 -5.45 -10.91 1.31
C SER A 202 -5.99 -10.48 -0.04
N THR A 203 -5.53 -9.35 -0.55
CA THR A 203 -5.73 -8.97 -1.94
C THR A 203 -4.39 -8.76 -2.62
N TYR A 204 -4.26 -9.33 -3.78
CA TYR A 204 -3.07 -9.19 -4.59
C TYR A 204 -3.39 -8.50 -5.90
N PHE A 205 -2.70 -7.37 -6.14
CA PHE A 205 -2.87 -6.56 -7.34
C PHE A 205 -1.72 -6.79 -8.31
N ARG A 206 -2.08 -7.17 -9.55
CA ARG A 206 -1.14 -7.35 -10.65
C ARG A 206 -1.44 -6.37 -11.77
N ILE A 207 -0.57 -5.41 -12.01
CA ILE A 207 -0.60 -4.60 -13.21
C ILE A 207 0.02 -5.42 -14.35
N ASN A 208 -0.59 -5.43 -15.52
CA ASN A 208 -0.05 -6.13 -16.69
C ASN A 208 -0.03 -5.28 -17.96
N ALA A 209 -1.08 -4.52 -18.24
CA ALA A 209 -1.19 -3.74 -19.47
C ALA A 209 -0.17 -2.58 -19.53
N ALA A 210 0.32 -2.27 -20.73
CA ALA A 210 1.19 -1.11 -20.98
C ALA A 210 0.37 0.19 -21.01
N ASN A 211 0.98 1.31 -20.65
CA ASN A 211 0.37 2.66 -20.70
C ASN A 211 -0.95 2.78 -19.91
N ILE A 212 -1.13 1.92 -18.92
CA ILE A 212 -2.28 1.97 -18.01
C ILE A 212 -1.89 2.57 -16.67
N GLY A 213 -2.77 3.41 -16.11
CA GLY A 213 -2.75 3.76 -14.70
C GLY A 213 -3.53 2.74 -13.87
N GLN A 214 -3.01 2.36 -12.71
CA GLN A 214 -3.70 1.49 -11.77
C GLN A 214 -4.35 2.32 -10.67
N PHE A 215 -5.67 2.17 -10.51
CA PHE A 215 -6.49 2.98 -9.60
C PHE A 215 -7.36 2.07 -8.73
N GLU A 216 -6.82 1.64 -7.60
CA GLU A 216 -7.47 0.69 -6.70
C GLU A 216 -8.24 1.42 -5.59
N ARG A 217 -9.35 0.81 -5.16
CA ARG A 217 -10.15 1.32 -4.04
C ARG A 217 -10.47 0.23 -3.04
N THR A 218 -9.90 0.30 -1.84
CA THR A 218 -10.17 -0.65 -0.76
C THR A 218 -10.97 0.02 0.35
N LEU A 219 -12.04 -0.65 0.82
CA LEU A 219 -12.86 -0.20 1.94
C LEU A 219 -13.07 -1.34 2.92
N ILE A 220 -12.58 -1.16 4.15
CA ILE A 220 -12.71 -2.16 5.22
C ILE A 220 -13.46 -1.56 6.39
N ILE A 221 -14.54 -2.23 6.80
CA ILE A 221 -15.39 -1.85 7.92
C ILE A 221 -15.38 -2.99 8.95
N ALA A 222 -14.86 -2.72 10.13
CA ALA A 222 -14.95 -3.60 11.29
C ALA A 222 -16.04 -3.06 12.23
N ASP A 223 -17.16 -3.80 12.32
CA ASP A 223 -18.28 -3.41 13.16
C ASP A 223 -17.97 -3.71 14.64
N LYS A 224 -18.85 -3.34 15.55
CA LYS A 224 -18.64 -3.39 17.00
C LYS A 224 -18.11 -4.76 17.46
N GLY A 225 -17.01 -4.75 18.23
CA GLY A 225 -16.39 -5.95 18.81
C GLY A 225 -15.83 -6.93 17.78
N SER A 226 -15.58 -6.49 16.56
CA SER A 226 -15.07 -7.34 15.50
C SER A 226 -13.54 -7.22 15.31
N TYR A 227 -12.97 -8.19 14.62
CA TYR A 227 -11.54 -8.25 14.31
C TYR A 227 -11.30 -8.73 12.90
N VAL A 228 -10.38 -8.06 12.21
CA VAL A 228 -9.86 -8.51 10.92
C VAL A 228 -8.37 -8.21 10.79
N SER A 229 -7.65 -9.15 10.16
CA SER A 229 -6.31 -8.94 9.63
C SER A 229 -6.38 -9.03 8.11
N TYR A 230 -5.87 -8.02 7.45
CA TYR A 230 -5.92 -7.87 6.00
C TYR A 230 -4.52 -7.54 5.45
N LEU A 231 -4.20 -8.18 4.34
CA LEU A 231 -2.95 -7.97 3.65
C LEU A 231 -3.16 -7.51 2.20
N GLU A 232 -2.33 -6.57 1.77
CA GLU A 232 -2.25 -6.10 0.39
C GLU A 232 -0.87 -6.42 -0.18
N GLY A 233 -0.84 -7.14 -1.29
CA GLY A 233 0.34 -7.36 -2.12
C GLY A 233 0.18 -6.69 -3.49
N CYS A 234 1.25 -6.06 -4.01
CA CYS A 234 1.21 -5.39 -5.30
C CYS A 234 2.49 -5.64 -6.09
N THR A 235 2.34 -5.95 -7.38
CA THR A 235 3.46 -6.06 -8.34
C THR A 235 3.10 -5.51 -9.72
N ALA A 236 4.15 -5.13 -10.48
CA ALA A 236 4.01 -4.72 -11.88
C ALA A 236 5.13 -5.32 -12.73
N PRO A 237 4.95 -5.49 -14.06
CA PRO A 237 6.01 -5.93 -14.96
C PRO A 237 7.06 -4.83 -15.15
N MET A 238 8.21 -5.21 -15.68
CA MET A 238 9.21 -4.27 -16.18
C MET A 238 8.71 -3.60 -17.46
N ARG A 239 8.82 -2.27 -17.53
CA ARG A 239 8.45 -1.44 -18.69
C ARG A 239 9.49 -0.36 -18.92
N ASP A 240 9.55 0.17 -20.15
CA ASP A 240 10.42 1.31 -20.51
C ASP A 240 9.75 2.66 -20.19
N GLU A 241 8.49 2.66 -19.78
CA GLU A 241 7.69 3.84 -19.52
C GLU A 241 7.22 3.86 -18.05
N ASN A 242 7.22 5.05 -17.45
CA ASN A 242 6.75 5.23 -16.09
C ASN A 242 5.24 4.96 -16.02
N GLN A 243 4.83 4.16 -15.04
CA GLN A 243 3.43 3.85 -14.81
C GLN A 243 2.93 4.51 -13.52
N LEU A 244 1.70 5.05 -13.58
CA LEU A 244 1.04 5.67 -12.44
C LEU A 244 0.21 4.64 -11.67
N HIS A 245 0.55 4.45 -10.40
CA HIS A 245 -0.29 3.75 -9.43
C HIS A 245 -0.83 4.76 -8.42
N ALA A 246 -2.16 4.88 -8.32
CA ALA A 246 -2.80 5.76 -7.34
C ALA A 246 -3.96 5.04 -6.66
N ALA A 247 -3.74 4.57 -5.44
CA ALA A 247 -4.72 3.81 -4.66
C ALA A 247 -5.31 4.62 -3.50
N ASN A 248 -6.57 4.33 -3.17
CA ASN A 248 -7.23 4.83 -1.96
C ASN A 248 -7.67 3.67 -1.07
N VAL A 249 -7.28 3.70 0.21
CA VAL A 249 -7.67 2.71 1.22
C VAL A 249 -8.36 3.41 2.40
N GLU A 250 -9.60 3.00 2.68
CA GLU A 250 -10.41 3.53 3.77
C GLU A 250 -10.68 2.44 4.81
N LEU A 251 -10.30 2.69 6.07
CA LEU A 251 -10.59 1.79 7.19
C LEU A 251 -11.52 2.48 8.19
N VAL A 252 -12.54 1.75 8.64
CA VAL A 252 -13.47 2.20 9.67
C VAL A 252 -13.57 1.15 10.78
N ALA A 253 -13.11 1.49 11.98
CA ALA A 253 -13.23 0.65 13.16
C ALA A 253 -14.25 1.25 14.13
N LEU A 254 -15.34 0.49 14.42
CA LEU A 254 -16.40 0.87 15.37
C LEU A 254 -16.02 0.48 16.80
N ASP A 255 -16.96 0.53 17.77
CA ASP A 255 -16.69 0.25 19.18
C ASP A 255 -16.02 -1.11 19.37
N ASP A 256 -14.95 -1.17 20.15
CA ASP A 256 -14.20 -2.38 20.49
C ASP A 256 -13.68 -3.18 19.25
N ALA A 257 -13.68 -2.58 18.07
CA ALA A 257 -13.22 -3.23 16.84
C ALA A 257 -11.71 -3.05 16.58
N GLU A 258 -11.10 -4.05 15.97
CA GLU A 258 -9.68 -4.00 15.59
C GLU A 258 -9.48 -4.37 14.13
N ILE A 259 -8.71 -3.53 13.41
CA ILE A 259 -8.25 -3.76 12.04
C ILE A 259 -6.72 -3.78 12.03
N LYS A 260 -6.13 -4.89 11.56
CA LYS A 260 -4.72 -4.94 11.16
C LYS A 260 -4.65 -4.88 9.65
N TYR A 261 -3.91 -3.93 9.12
CA TYR A 261 -3.69 -3.78 7.68
C TYR A 261 -2.21 -3.84 7.37
N SER A 262 -1.82 -4.86 6.66
CA SER A 262 -0.43 -5.07 6.25
C SER A 262 -0.27 -4.85 4.74
N THR A 263 0.87 -4.30 4.32
CA THR A 263 1.19 -4.11 2.90
C THR A 263 2.60 -4.58 2.62
N ILE A 264 2.75 -5.37 1.57
CA ILE A 264 4.06 -5.66 0.96
C ILE A 264 3.99 -5.18 -0.48
N GLN A 265 4.82 -4.20 -0.83
CA GLN A 265 4.88 -3.67 -2.18
C GLN A 265 6.27 -3.92 -2.76
N ASN A 266 6.28 -4.61 -3.89
CA ASN A 266 7.46 -4.92 -4.68
C ASN A 266 7.25 -4.44 -6.11
N TRP A 267 7.59 -3.17 -6.36
CA TRP A 267 7.41 -2.52 -7.65
C TRP A 267 8.68 -2.55 -8.48
N TYR A 268 8.54 -2.37 -9.78
CA TYR A 268 9.68 -2.16 -10.67
C TYR A 268 10.24 -0.73 -10.49
N PRO A 269 11.52 -0.58 -10.16
CA PRO A 269 12.14 0.73 -9.88
C PRO A 269 12.44 1.57 -11.12
N GLY A 270 12.36 0.98 -12.30
CA GLY A 270 12.89 1.53 -13.53
C GLY A 270 14.35 1.18 -13.76
N ASP A 271 14.91 1.71 -14.81
CA ASP A 271 16.32 1.60 -15.15
C ASP A 271 17.21 2.14 -14.02
N SER A 272 18.28 1.43 -13.69
CA SER A 272 19.12 1.72 -12.52
C SER A 272 19.88 3.06 -12.60
N GLU A 273 20.16 3.55 -13.82
CA GLU A 273 20.89 4.80 -14.03
C GLU A 273 19.97 6.00 -14.22
N THR A 274 18.90 5.83 -14.98
CA THR A 274 17.98 6.90 -15.38
C THR A 274 16.67 6.90 -14.61
N GLY A 275 16.27 5.77 -13.99
CA GLY A 275 14.99 5.57 -13.34
C GLY A 275 13.80 5.51 -14.30
N LYS A 276 14.00 5.42 -15.62
CA LYS A 276 12.91 5.30 -16.60
C LYS A 276 12.19 3.96 -16.47
N GLY A 277 10.89 3.95 -16.76
CA GLY A 277 10.05 2.75 -16.72
C GLY A 277 9.59 2.34 -15.32
N GLY A 278 9.98 3.06 -14.27
CA GLY A 278 9.61 2.75 -12.90
C GLY A 278 8.21 3.22 -12.50
N ILE A 279 7.69 2.62 -11.44
CA ILE A 279 6.35 2.91 -10.92
C ILE A 279 6.36 4.21 -10.11
N TYR A 280 5.37 5.09 -10.38
CA TYR A 280 5.00 6.23 -9.56
C TYR A 280 3.86 5.79 -8.61
N ASN A 281 4.22 5.51 -7.37
CA ASN A 281 3.36 4.90 -6.37
C ASN A 281 2.78 5.95 -5.41
N PHE A 282 1.59 6.45 -5.72
CA PHE A 282 0.89 7.48 -4.93
C PHE A 282 -0.32 6.87 -4.21
N VAL A 283 -0.14 6.52 -2.94
CA VAL A 283 -1.15 5.79 -2.17
C VAL A 283 -1.69 6.62 -1.01
N THR A 284 -3.01 6.72 -0.96
CA THR A 284 -3.74 7.38 0.12
C THR A 284 -4.40 6.36 1.02
N LYS A 285 -3.87 6.17 2.22
CA LYS A 285 -4.44 5.26 3.23
C LYS A 285 -4.93 6.06 4.43
N ARG A 286 -6.20 5.90 4.81
CA ARG A 286 -6.80 6.61 5.94
C ARG A 286 -7.62 5.65 6.78
N GLY A 287 -7.44 5.75 8.11
CA GLY A 287 -8.22 4.99 9.08
C GLY A 287 -8.94 5.91 10.06
N LYS A 288 -10.17 5.58 10.38
CA LYS A 288 -10.95 6.20 11.46
C LYS A 288 -11.24 5.19 12.55
N CYS A 289 -10.67 5.40 13.72
CA CYS A 289 -11.07 4.76 14.96
C CYS A 289 -12.30 5.50 15.50
N MET A 290 -13.49 5.15 14.95
CA MET A 290 -14.76 5.84 15.24
C MET A 290 -15.27 5.52 16.64
N GLY A 291 -15.12 4.26 17.05
CA GLY A 291 -15.68 3.75 18.26
C GLY A 291 -14.73 3.79 19.46
N ARG A 292 -15.30 3.65 20.66
CA ARG A 292 -14.54 3.51 21.90
C ARG A 292 -13.71 2.23 21.85
N ASN A 293 -12.48 2.25 22.40
CA ASN A 293 -11.51 1.15 22.42
C ASN A 293 -11.16 0.58 21.05
N SER A 294 -11.54 1.24 19.94
CA SER A 294 -11.21 0.77 18.61
C SER A 294 -9.72 0.88 18.30
N LYS A 295 -9.23 -0.01 17.44
CA LYS A 295 -7.80 -0.07 17.11
C LYS A 295 -7.58 -0.25 15.61
N ILE A 296 -6.64 0.51 15.04
CA ILE A 296 -6.13 0.33 13.69
C ILE A 296 -4.61 0.23 13.75
N THR A 297 -4.07 -0.86 13.17
CA THR A 297 -2.64 -1.08 13.01
C THR A 297 -2.30 -1.11 11.52
N TRP A 298 -1.39 -0.24 11.10
CA TRP A 298 -0.77 -0.25 9.79
C TRP A 298 0.63 -0.88 9.88
N THR A 299 0.89 -1.90 9.08
CA THR A 299 2.25 -2.46 8.92
C THR A 299 2.62 -2.45 7.45
N GLN A 300 3.76 -1.89 7.09
CA GLN A 300 4.14 -1.81 5.68
C GLN A 300 5.63 -2.08 5.44
N PHE A 301 5.88 -2.80 4.36
CA PHE A 301 7.19 -2.94 3.73
C PHE A 301 7.11 -2.41 2.30
N GLU A 302 7.89 -1.36 2.02
CA GLU A 302 7.87 -0.65 0.75
C GLU A 302 9.24 -0.78 0.09
N THR A 303 9.27 -1.35 -1.12
CA THR A 303 10.47 -1.39 -1.95
C THR A 303 10.10 -1.30 -3.43
N GLY A 304 11.09 -1.10 -4.26
CA GLY A 304 10.89 -0.94 -5.69
C GLY A 304 10.56 0.49 -6.06
N SER A 305 9.43 0.83 -6.52
CA SER A 305 8.95 2.11 -7.02
C SER A 305 10.01 3.18 -7.35
N ARG A 306 9.93 3.79 -8.51
CA ARG A 306 10.74 4.97 -8.84
C ARG A 306 10.46 6.12 -7.88
N LEU A 307 9.18 6.38 -7.61
CA LEU A 307 8.71 7.36 -6.64
C LEU A 307 7.67 6.73 -5.72
N THR A 308 7.84 6.88 -4.41
CA THR A 308 6.84 6.47 -3.40
C THR A 308 6.35 7.68 -2.62
N TRP A 309 5.02 7.91 -2.65
CA TRP A 309 4.32 8.94 -1.89
C TRP A 309 3.18 8.28 -1.12
N LYS A 310 3.38 8.02 0.18
CA LYS A 310 2.47 7.18 0.94
C LYS A 310 2.44 7.55 2.42
N TYR A 311 1.26 7.97 2.91
CA TYR A 311 1.08 8.39 4.29
C TYR A 311 -0.20 7.80 4.88
N PRO A 312 -0.17 6.57 5.41
CA PRO A 312 -1.27 6.04 6.22
C PRO A 312 -1.61 6.97 7.36
N SER A 313 -2.87 7.04 7.75
CA SER A 313 -3.27 7.87 8.88
C SER A 313 -4.28 7.17 9.78
N CYS A 314 -4.28 7.53 11.07
CA CYS A 314 -5.34 7.19 12.01
C CYS A 314 -5.93 8.47 12.61
N VAL A 315 -7.25 8.60 12.51
CA VAL A 315 -8.02 9.61 13.25
C VAL A 315 -8.67 8.90 14.43
N LEU A 316 -8.18 9.19 15.63
CA LEU A 316 -8.57 8.56 16.90
C LEU A 316 -9.73 9.35 17.50
N ILE A 317 -10.97 9.01 17.14
CA ILE A 317 -12.20 9.72 17.48
C ILE A 317 -12.80 9.18 18.76
N GLY A 318 -12.92 7.85 18.87
CA GLY A 318 -13.44 7.19 20.05
C GLY A 318 -12.48 7.27 21.23
N ASP A 319 -13.02 7.37 22.45
CA ASP A 319 -12.22 7.34 23.67
C ASP A 319 -11.47 6.00 23.79
N ASN A 320 -10.27 6.02 24.34
CA ASN A 320 -9.34 4.88 24.47
C ASN A 320 -8.94 4.23 23.12
N SER A 321 -9.20 4.88 21.97
CA SER A 321 -8.81 4.30 20.69
C SER A 321 -7.29 4.32 20.48
N ILE A 322 -6.80 3.38 19.66
CA ILE A 322 -5.38 3.11 19.45
C ILE A 322 -5.06 3.14 17.96
N GLY A 323 -4.01 3.88 17.60
CA GLY A 323 -3.44 3.89 16.25
C GLY A 323 -1.99 3.43 16.27
N GLU A 324 -1.64 2.45 15.46
CA GLU A 324 -0.27 1.97 15.36
C GLU A 324 0.22 2.04 13.91
N PHE A 325 1.49 2.37 13.74
CA PHE A 325 2.16 2.40 12.44
C PHE A 325 3.56 1.82 12.55
N TYR A 326 3.81 0.77 11.78
CA TYR A 326 5.08 0.08 11.67
C TYR A 326 5.49 0.07 10.20
N SER A 327 6.66 0.60 9.86
CA SER A 327 7.09 0.66 8.46
C SER A 327 8.58 0.41 8.27
N VAL A 328 8.89 -0.27 7.16
CA VAL A 328 10.20 -0.27 6.52
C VAL A 328 10.03 0.31 5.14
N ALA A 329 10.83 1.34 4.82
CA ALA A 329 10.94 1.89 3.47
C ALA A 329 12.38 1.74 2.99
N LEU A 330 12.58 0.92 1.96
CA LEU A 330 13.87 0.67 1.36
C LEU A 330 13.96 1.32 -0.01
N THR A 331 14.98 2.12 -0.22
CA THR A 331 15.28 2.77 -1.50
C THR A 331 16.71 2.49 -1.94
N ASN A 332 16.89 2.21 -3.24
CA ASN A 332 18.19 1.99 -3.85
C ASN A 332 18.26 2.68 -5.22
N GLY A 333 19.45 2.78 -5.82
CA GLY A 333 19.65 3.36 -7.14
C GLY A 333 19.08 4.79 -7.23
N MET A 334 18.17 5.02 -8.17
CA MET A 334 17.53 6.32 -8.43
C MET A 334 16.18 6.51 -7.75
N GLN A 335 15.80 5.63 -6.83
CA GLN A 335 14.51 5.66 -6.15
C GLN A 335 14.38 6.84 -5.19
N GLN A 336 13.18 7.36 -5.04
CA GLN A 336 12.85 8.39 -4.06
C GLN A 336 11.59 7.99 -3.30
N ALA A 337 11.62 8.07 -1.98
CA ALA A 337 10.47 7.84 -1.13
C ALA A 337 10.25 9.03 -0.19
N ASP A 338 9.04 9.54 -0.14
CA ASP A 338 8.56 10.40 0.95
C ASP A 338 7.35 9.69 1.57
N THR A 339 7.60 9.02 2.69
CA THR A 339 6.63 8.16 3.36
C THR A 339 6.47 8.57 4.81
N GLY A 340 5.49 7.99 5.47
CA GLY A 340 5.27 8.27 6.89
C GLY A 340 3.83 8.09 7.31
N THR A 341 3.42 8.83 8.34
CA THR A 341 2.09 8.63 8.90
C THR A 341 1.53 9.91 9.52
N LYS A 342 0.20 9.90 9.75
CA LYS A 342 -0.51 10.96 10.49
C LYS A 342 -1.34 10.33 11.60
N MET A 343 -1.08 10.71 12.85
CA MET A 343 -1.86 10.32 14.01
C MET A 343 -2.58 11.54 14.57
N ILE A 344 -3.92 11.53 14.53
CA ILE A 344 -4.76 12.66 14.96
C ILE A 344 -5.61 12.22 16.14
N HIS A 345 -5.30 12.73 17.32
CA HIS A 345 -5.98 12.40 18.58
C HIS A 345 -7.14 13.38 18.81
N ILE A 346 -8.36 12.85 18.92
CA ILE A 346 -9.59 13.60 19.15
C ILE A 346 -10.28 13.15 20.45
N GLY A 347 -10.41 11.83 20.65
CA GLY A 347 -10.98 11.22 21.85
C GLY A 347 -10.03 11.28 23.03
N LYS A 348 -10.54 10.98 24.23
CA LYS A 348 -9.78 10.92 25.48
C LYS A 348 -9.02 9.60 25.61
N ASN A 349 -7.90 9.62 26.34
CA ASN A 349 -7.04 8.45 26.62
C ASN A 349 -6.59 7.72 25.36
N THR A 350 -6.53 8.41 24.23
CA THR A 350 -6.13 7.81 22.95
C THR A 350 -4.61 7.58 22.90
N LYS A 351 -4.18 6.51 22.25
CA LYS A 351 -2.76 6.16 22.13
C LYS A 351 -2.34 6.00 20.69
N SER A 352 -1.13 6.44 20.37
CA SER A 352 -0.51 6.11 19.09
C SER A 352 0.95 5.71 19.23
N THR A 353 1.35 4.72 18.41
CA THR A 353 2.73 4.24 18.31
C THR A 353 3.17 4.32 16.87
N ILE A 354 4.35 4.89 16.63
CA ILE A 354 4.95 4.99 15.30
C ILE A 354 6.37 4.43 15.38
N ILE A 355 6.65 3.39 14.60
CA ILE A 355 8.01 2.84 14.41
C ILE A 355 8.27 2.81 12.92
N SER A 356 9.21 3.62 12.45
CA SER A 356 9.55 3.74 11.04
C SER A 356 11.05 3.54 10.83
N LYS A 357 11.39 2.63 9.94
CA LYS A 357 12.77 2.31 9.54
C LYS A 357 12.96 2.69 8.08
N GLY A 358 13.87 3.60 7.80
CA GLY A 358 14.23 4.02 6.45
C GLY A 358 15.62 3.49 6.07
N ILE A 359 15.75 2.90 4.87
CA ILE A 359 17.05 2.44 4.34
C ILE A 359 17.26 3.12 3.00
N SER A 360 18.42 3.75 2.86
CA SER A 360 18.82 4.42 1.62
C SER A 360 20.15 3.87 1.13
N ALA A 361 20.20 3.43 -0.13
CA ALA A 361 21.41 2.95 -0.79
C ALA A 361 21.61 3.63 -2.16
N GLY A 362 22.79 3.49 -2.75
CA GLY A 362 23.10 4.02 -4.08
C GLY A 362 23.02 5.56 -4.15
N LYS A 363 22.13 6.09 -5.01
CA LYS A 363 21.84 7.52 -5.20
C LYS A 363 20.44 7.89 -4.69
N SER A 364 19.80 7.00 -3.91
CA SER A 364 18.41 7.13 -3.51
C SER A 364 18.20 8.16 -2.41
N HIS A 365 16.95 8.59 -2.26
CA HIS A 365 16.54 9.50 -1.21
C HIS A 365 15.31 8.96 -0.49
N ASN A 366 15.39 8.80 0.83
CA ASN A 366 14.30 8.35 1.67
C ASN A 366 13.93 9.44 2.69
N THR A 367 12.69 9.88 2.68
CA THR A 367 12.16 10.86 3.61
C THR A 367 11.08 10.22 4.47
N TYR A 368 11.25 10.25 5.77
CA TYR A 368 10.18 9.99 6.73
C TYR A 368 9.48 11.31 7.10
N ARG A 369 8.13 11.32 7.00
CA ARG A 369 7.32 12.46 7.40
C ARG A 369 6.23 12.02 8.38
N GLY A 370 6.35 12.42 9.63
CA GLY A 370 5.44 12.04 10.71
C GLY A 370 4.62 13.22 11.22
N MET A 371 3.28 13.12 11.18
CA MET A 371 2.40 14.10 11.80
C MET A 371 1.73 13.52 13.04
N VAL A 372 1.88 14.20 14.17
CA VAL A 372 1.12 13.94 15.40
C VAL A 372 0.36 15.20 15.77
N LYS A 373 -0.97 15.10 15.82
CA LYS A 373 -1.84 16.21 16.18
C LYS A 373 -2.76 15.82 17.31
N ILE A 374 -2.62 16.48 18.46
CA ILE A 374 -3.46 16.28 19.63
C ILE A 374 -4.41 17.47 19.77
N MET A 375 -5.71 17.18 19.70
CA MET A 375 -6.77 18.18 19.76
C MET A 375 -7.03 18.64 21.20
N PRO A 376 -7.62 19.82 21.43
CA PRO A 376 -7.82 20.37 22.79
C PRO A 376 -8.59 19.46 23.73
N ARG A 377 -9.53 18.64 23.22
CA ARG A 377 -10.36 17.74 24.04
C ARG A 377 -9.79 16.34 24.26
N ALA A 378 -8.65 16.04 23.66
CA ALA A 378 -8.01 14.71 23.73
C ALA A 378 -7.21 14.58 25.05
N ASP A 379 -7.91 14.56 26.18
CA ASP A 379 -7.31 14.43 27.50
C ASP A 379 -6.55 13.10 27.61
N ASN A 380 -5.36 13.14 28.25
CA ASN A 380 -4.48 11.99 28.49
C ASN A 380 -4.08 11.24 27.20
N ALA A 381 -4.10 11.92 26.05
CA ALA A 381 -3.59 11.33 24.82
C ALA A 381 -2.07 11.10 24.92
N ALA A 382 -1.59 9.99 24.39
CA ALA A 382 -0.18 9.64 24.42
C ALA A 382 0.30 9.22 23.01
N ASN A 383 1.44 9.75 22.60
CA ASN A 383 2.13 9.33 21.39
C ASN A 383 3.57 8.91 21.71
N PHE A 384 3.99 7.81 21.08
CA PHE A 384 5.40 7.42 20.97
C PHE A 384 5.77 7.31 19.50
N THR A 385 6.86 7.95 19.10
CA THR A 385 7.39 7.93 17.75
C THR A 385 8.88 7.61 17.77
N GLN A 386 9.29 6.60 17.04
CA GLN A 386 10.67 6.27 16.74
C GLN A 386 10.86 6.20 15.23
N CYS A 387 11.77 7.01 14.70
CA CYS A 387 12.10 6.98 13.27
C CYS A 387 13.62 6.88 13.08
N ASP A 388 14.06 5.77 12.55
CA ASP A 388 15.47 5.47 12.35
C ASP A 388 15.78 5.36 10.87
N SER A 389 16.90 5.95 10.45
CA SER A 389 17.38 5.92 9.07
C SER A 389 18.77 5.31 8.99
N LEU A 390 18.95 4.35 8.11
CA LEU A 390 20.23 3.72 7.80
C LEU A 390 20.67 4.11 6.38
N MET A 391 21.84 4.70 6.25
CA MET A 391 22.42 5.08 4.96
C MET A 391 23.54 4.12 4.58
N MET A 392 23.51 3.67 3.32
CA MET A 392 24.49 2.73 2.75
C MET A 392 25.12 3.37 1.53
N GLY A 393 26.33 3.85 1.70
CA GLY A 393 27.08 4.56 0.66
C GLY A 393 27.14 6.08 0.87
N SER A 394 27.79 6.76 -0.07
CA SER A 394 28.12 8.20 0.05
C SER A 394 27.20 9.12 -0.74
N LYS A 395 26.35 8.58 -1.62
CA LYS A 395 25.51 9.37 -2.53
C LYS A 395 24.02 9.30 -2.20
N CYS A 396 23.62 8.42 -1.28
CA CYS A 396 22.23 8.34 -0.80
C CYS A 396 21.97 9.41 0.26
N ALA A 397 20.68 9.69 0.48
CA ALA A 397 20.24 10.65 1.49
C ALA A 397 19.05 10.14 2.29
N ALA A 398 18.96 10.59 3.54
CA ALA A 398 17.83 10.36 4.42
C ALA A 398 17.37 11.70 5.02
N SER A 399 16.05 11.89 5.13
CA SER A 399 15.45 13.08 5.73
C SER A 399 14.35 12.68 6.70
N THR A 400 14.24 13.40 7.80
CA THR A 400 13.17 13.24 8.80
C THR A 400 12.44 14.56 8.99
N VAL A 401 11.10 14.55 8.81
CA VAL A 401 10.26 15.75 8.89
C VAL A 401 9.14 15.52 9.91
N PRO A 402 9.38 15.76 11.20
CA PRO A 402 8.35 15.67 12.22
C PRO A 402 7.44 16.92 12.21
N ILE A 403 6.12 16.70 12.31
CA ILE A 403 5.10 17.74 12.42
C ILE A 403 4.28 17.45 13.68
N ILE A 404 4.59 18.13 14.78
CA ILE A 404 3.97 17.88 16.07
C ILE A 404 3.15 19.09 16.50
N THR A 405 1.86 18.88 16.75
CA THR A 405 0.94 19.88 17.29
C THR A 405 0.22 19.31 18.50
N ASN A 406 0.61 19.71 19.67
CA ASN A 406 -0.08 19.35 20.91
C ASN A 406 -0.86 20.56 21.46
N ARG A 407 -2.20 20.44 21.57
CA ARG A 407 -3.10 21.46 22.11
C ARG A 407 -3.76 21.06 23.43
N ASN A 408 -3.30 19.98 24.07
CA ASN A 408 -3.83 19.51 25.35
C ASN A 408 -2.72 19.36 26.39
N LYS A 409 -2.90 19.92 27.58
CA LYS A 409 -1.88 19.97 28.65
C LYS A 409 -1.70 18.63 29.38
N THR A 410 -2.67 17.72 29.30
CA THR A 410 -2.61 16.41 29.97
C THR A 410 -2.00 15.30 29.10
N SER A 411 -1.68 15.62 27.85
CA SER A 411 -1.15 14.67 26.88
C SER A 411 0.38 14.65 26.84
N THR A 412 0.92 13.54 26.38
CA THR A 412 2.36 13.31 26.20
C THR A 412 2.71 12.97 24.76
N VAL A 413 3.84 13.49 24.28
CA VAL A 413 4.42 13.15 22.98
C VAL A 413 5.90 12.89 23.14
N ASN A 414 6.32 11.67 22.85
CA ASN A 414 7.72 11.27 22.80
C ASN A 414 8.11 11.06 21.34
N HIS A 415 9.18 11.71 20.90
CA HIS A 415 9.70 11.58 19.53
C HIS A 415 11.20 11.35 19.56
N GLU A 416 11.63 10.24 19.00
CA GLU A 416 13.02 9.86 18.83
C GLU A 416 13.34 9.71 17.35
N ALA A 417 14.47 10.23 16.91
CA ALA A 417 14.94 10.10 15.54
C ALA A 417 16.43 9.81 15.52
N THR A 418 16.84 8.79 14.77
CA THR A 418 18.24 8.48 14.55
C THR A 418 18.56 8.42 13.06
N THR A 419 19.77 8.81 12.70
CA THR A 419 20.30 8.63 11.36
C THR A 419 21.72 8.13 11.47
N SER A 420 21.98 6.96 10.92
CA SER A 420 23.29 6.31 10.95
C SER A 420 23.73 5.90 9.56
N LYS A 421 25.03 5.75 9.39
CA LYS A 421 25.61 5.01 8.26
C LYS A 421 25.81 3.56 8.69
N LEU A 422 25.93 2.68 7.70
CA LEU A 422 26.36 1.31 7.94
C LEU A 422 27.70 1.34 8.68
N ASP A 423 27.77 0.65 9.82
CA ASP A 423 28.95 0.62 10.68
C ASP A 423 30.03 -0.27 10.07
N GLU A 424 31.14 0.35 9.65
CA GLU A 424 32.27 -0.34 9.04
C GLU A 424 32.98 -1.29 10.04
N GLU A 425 32.94 -0.98 11.35
CA GLU A 425 33.52 -1.83 12.40
C GLU A 425 32.69 -3.11 12.58
N GLN A 426 31.37 -2.98 12.59
CA GLN A 426 30.46 -4.15 12.64
C GLN A 426 30.61 -5.03 11.39
N LEU A 427 30.70 -4.41 10.22
CA LEU A 427 30.94 -5.12 8.98
C LEU A 427 32.27 -5.86 9.00
N PHE A 428 33.36 -5.17 9.39
CA PHE A 428 34.67 -5.77 9.54
C PHE A 428 34.66 -6.94 10.54
N TYR A 429 33.99 -6.78 11.69
CA TYR A 429 33.87 -7.81 12.70
C TYR A 429 33.17 -9.08 12.18
N ALA A 430 32.10 -8.94 11.39
CA ALA A 430 31.41 -10.06 10.77
C ALA A 430 32.31 -10.77 9.74
N MET A 431 33.00 -9.99 8.90
CA MET A 431 33.92 -10.52 7.89
C MET A 431 35.11 -11.26 8.50
N GLN A 432 35.62 -10.82 9.66
CA GLN A 432 36.68 -11.55 10.41
C GLN A 432 36.22 -12.93 10.92
N ARG A 433 34.91 -13.18 10.98
CA ARG A 433 34.32 -14.49 11.32
C ARG A 433 34.02 -15.37 10.10
N GLY A 434 34.48 -14.95 8.93
CA GLY A 434 34.29 -15.70 7.68
C GLY A 434 32.96 -15.48 6.99
N ILE A 435 32.14 -14.51 7.44
CA ILE A 435 30.93 -14.10 6.75
C ILE A 435 31.35 -13.17 5.63
N ASN A 436 30.90 -13.40 4.39
CA ASN A 436 31.22 -12.50 3.28
C ASN A 436 30.56 -11.11 3.48
N GLN A 437 30.97 -10.13 2.69
CA GLN A 437 30.51 -8.74 2.83
C GLN A 437 28.99 -8.62 2.62
N GLU A 438 28.45 -9.28 1.62
CA GLU A 438 27.02 -9.22 1.27
C GLU A 438 26.14 -9.80 2.37
N ASP A 439 26.48 -11.01 2.85
CA ASP A 439 25.78 -11.65 3.97
C ASP A 439 25.90 -10.83 5.27
N SER A 440 27.04 -10.18 5.51
CA SER A 440 27.25 -9.31 6.66
C SER A 440 26.33 -8.10 6.62
N VAL A 441 26.19 -7.47 5.47
CA VAL A 441 25.25 -6.33 5.25
C VAL A 441 23.81 -6.80 5.45
N ASN A 442 23.41 -7.90 4.81
CA ASN A 442 22.07 -8.46 4.93
C ASN A 442 21.70 -8.77 6.41
N MET A 443 22.65 -9.31 7.18
CA MET A 443 22.45 -9.58 8.59
C MET A 443 22.22 -8.30 9.41
N ILE A 444 23.01 -7.25 9.17
CA ILE A 444 22.87 -5.95 9.87
C ILE A 444 21.53 -5.29 9.50
N VAL A 445 21.18 -5.27 8.22
CA VAL A 445 19.94 -4.65 7.72
C VAL A 445 18.70 -5.42 8.17
N SER A 446 18.73 -6.74 8.17
CA SER A 446 17.65 -7.57 8.70
C SER A 446 17.47 -7.35 10.21
N GLY A 447 18.55 -7.20 10.97
CA GLY A 447 18.53 -6.83 12.39
C GLY A 447 17.88 -5.45 12.61
N PHE A 448 18.18 -4.47 11.76
CA PHE A 448 17.60 -3.12 11.79
C PHE A 448 16.07 -3.12 11.54
N CYS A 449 15.58 -4.02 10.68
CA CYS A 449 14.15 -4.12 10.31
C CYS A 449 13.33 -5.01 11.25
N LYS A 450 13.97 -5.79 12.13
CA LYS A 450 13.36 -6.86 12.93
C LYS A 450 12.08 -6.47 13.66
N ASP A 451 12.06 -5.30 14.30
CA ASP A 451 10.92 -4.83 15.11
C ASP A 451 9.65 -4.63 14.27
N VAL A 452 9.82 -4.27 12.99
CA VAL A 452 8.70 -4.11 12.06
C VAL A 452 8.28 -5.45 11.49
N PHE A 453 9.23 -6.29 11.05
CA PHE A 453 8.93 -7.59 10.44
C PHE A 453 8.23 -8.55 11.40
N GLN A 454 8.49 -8.47 12.71
CA GLN A 454 7.77 -9.23 13.73
C GLN A 454 6.27 -8.85 13.87
N LYS A 455 5.83 -7.75 13.25
CA LYS A 455 4.41 -7.34 13.22
C LYS A 455 3.66 -7.89 12.02
N LEU A 456 4.38 -8.38 11.01
CA LEU A 456 3.79 -9.05 9.85
C LEU A 456 3.36 -10.48 10.21
N PRO A 457 2.32 -11.03 9.55
CA PRO A 457 2.08 -12.46 9.53
C PRO A 457 3.32 -13.22 9.06
N LEU A 458 3.48 -14.46 9.51
CA LEU A 458 4.73 -15.23 9.33
C LEU A 458 5.13 -15.37 7.85
N GLU A 459 4.16 -15.72 6.99
CA GLU A 459 4.41 -15.93 5.56
C GLU A 459 4.92 -14.63 4.90
N PHE A 460 4.39 -13.49 5.32
CA PHE A 460 4.77 -12.17 4.79
C PHE A 460 6.06 -11.63 5.40
N ALA A 461 6.38 -12.02 6.63
CA ALA A 461 7.69 -11.72 7.21
C ALA A 461 8.81 -12.44 6.44
N VAL A 462 8.58 -13.66 5.96
CA VAL A 462 9.51 -14.41 5.10
C VAL A 462 9.67 -13.73 3.74
N GLU A 463 8.56 -13.33 3.10
CA GLU A 463 8.57 -12.58 1.83
C GLU A 463 9.32 -11.27 1.97
N ALA A 464 9.03 -10.48 3.01
CA ALA A 464 9.69 -9.20 3.27
C ALA A 464 11.21 -9.36 3.46
N ASN A 465 11.66 -10.40 4.18
CA ASN A 465 13.09 -10.69 4.33
C ASN A 465 13.75 -11.08 2.98
N LYS A 466 13.10 -11.93 2.17
CA LYS A 466 13.60 -12.29 0.83
C LYS A 466 13.70 -11.05 -0.08
N LEU A 467 12.68 -10.19 -0.07
CA LEU A 467 12.69 -8.95 -0.84
C LEU A 467 13.76 -7.96 -0.37
N LEU A 468 14.01 -7.92 0.94
CA LEU A 468 15.09 -7.12 1.51
C LEU A 468 16.45 -7.58 0.98
N GLU A 469 16.74 -8.89 1.02
CA GLU A 469 17.98 -9.47 0.49
C GLU A 469 18.17 -9.12 -0.99
N VAL A 470 17.17 -9.41 -1.84
CA VAL A 470 17.22 -9.13 -3.28
C VAL A 470 17.40 -7.65 -3.58
N SER A 471 16.71 -6.77 -2.85
CA SER A 471 16.81 -5.31 -3.05
C SER A 471 18.16 -4.73 -2.61
N MET A 472 18.92 -5.47 -1.82
CA MET A 472 20.22 -5.07 -1.32
C MET A 472 21.39 -5.64 -2.13
N GLU A 473 21.16 -6.61 -3.04
CA GLU A 473 22.18 -7.12 -3.94
C GLU A 473 22.84 -5.98 -4.74
N GLY A 474 24.17 -5.96 -4.75
CA GLY A 474 24.94 -4.92 -5.46
C GLY A 474 24.91 -3.52 -4.84
N SER A 475 24.28 -3.32 -3.67
CA SER A 475 24.24 -2.02 -2.99
C SER A 475 25.52 -1.71 -2.20
N VAL A 476 26.41 -2.68 -2.05
CA VAL A 476 27.69 -2.60 -1.37
C VAL A 476 28.81 -2.61 -2.42
N GLY A 477 29.17 -1.43 -2.93
CA GLY A 477 30.26 -1.25 -3.90
C GLY A 477 30.83 0.15 -3.83
#